data_e94ba639f2fb4fbb38993c26b3b8ee4e
#
_entry.id   e94ba639f2fb4fbb38993c26b3b8ee4e
#
_cell.length_a   1.000
_cell.length_b   1.000
_cell.length_c   1.000
_cell.angle_alpha   90.00
_cell.angle_beta   90.00
_cell.angle_gamma   90.00
#
_symmetry.space_group_name_H-M   'P 1'
#
loop_
_entity.id
_entity.type
_entity.pdbx_description
1 polymer ?
#
loop_
_entity_poly.entity_id
_entity_poly.type
_entity_poly.pdbx_seq_one_letter_code
_entity_poly.pdbx_strand_id
1 'polypeptide(L)'
;MYVTKRSRNLTLGHDDVLACSVLPMSLYVTPTSLPHGAQLLQDPVNLNGMPTEYHDIVCIGAGFSGISMACKLKRRYHKMPDMVVLERLGGPSGTWEANQYPGCACDVPSPLYSLSFRQKSDWSGFFPRQPELRAYIHQVMAEYGIEKLFRYYTVGLEARYDADTHLWHVVTATYDPQNPQVVTQYTHYVCKLFIQAVGGLSEPNHCDIPGHEDFQGPIFHSACWDHSVDLKNKHVIVVGNGCSATQFVPEVAKEAKHVTQFVRSKHWYGPSPDFEFAKKDWYRWLLTKFPILLWSQRFLIWLVLESHFSMATNTWYGKLMRRMYEKECRAHVQKLAPPKYHDQLIPRSNELIAACRRRVLDNTYIPSLWRENLDLETSELVR
;
A
#
# COMPACT_ATOMS: atom_id res chain seq x y z
N MET A 1 0.12 35.04 7.72
CA MET A 1 -0.27 35.48 9.07
C MET A 1 0.05 34.35 10.03
N TYR A 2 1.20 34.44 10.66
CA TYR A 2 1.73 33.42 11.57
C TYR A 2 1.07 33.59 12.94
N VAL A 3 0.47 32.52 13.46
CA VAL A 3 0.07 32.45 14.86
C VAL A 3 0.94 31.40 15.53
N THR A 4 1.94 31.88 16.24
CA THR A 4 2.75 31.06 17.15
C THR A 4 1.91 30.63 18.32
N LYS A 5 1.62 29.33 18.44
CA LYS A 5 1.17 28.70 19.68
C LYS A 5 2.30 27.87 20.24
N ARG A 6 2.57 28.07 21.52
CA ARG A 6 3.60 27.43 22.35
C ARG A 6 3.71 25.94 22.05
N SER A 7 4.85 25.54 21.50
CA SER A 7 5.29 24.15 21.41
C SER A 7 5.58 23.64 22.82
N ARG A 8 4.98 22.54 23.22
CA ARG A 8 5.57 21.70 24.27
C ARG A 8 6.72 20.97 23.61
N ASN A 9 7.94 21.28 24.01
CA ASN A 9 9.12 20.53 23.63
C ASN A 9 8.97 19.10 24.17
N LEU A 10 8.67 18.14 23.28
CA LEU A 10 8.78 16.72 23.57
C LEU A 10 10.25 16.34 23.38
N THR A 11 10.95 16.10 24.46
CA THR A 11 12.24 15.40 24.41
C THR A 11 11.96 13.91 24.28
N LEU A 12 12.36 13.33 23.14
CA LEU A 12 12.23 11.90 22.87
C LEU A 12 13.28 11.12 23.65
N GLY A 13 12.88 10.05 24.32
CA GLY A 13 13.74 9.19 25.13
C GLY A 13 14.09 7.86 24.43
N HIS A 14 15.00 7.11 25.04
CA HIS A 14 15.46 5.79 24.53
C HIS A 14 14.37 4.73 24.42
N ASP A 15 13.21 4.92 25.07
CA ASP A 15 12.07 3.98 25.06
C ASP A 15 11.00 4.31 24.03
N ASP A 16 11.22 5.34 23.20
CA ASP A 16 10.26 5.77 22.19
C ASP A 16 10.51 5.07 20.85
N VAL A 17 9.43 4.79 20.12
CA VAL A 17 9.45 4.18 18.78
C VAL A 17 8.69 5.09 17.82
N LEU A 18 9.31 5.49 16.72
CA LEU A 18 8.72 6.35 15.69
C LEU A 18 8.27 5.52 14.49
N ALA A 19 6.95 5.47 14.24
CA ALA A 19 6.38 4.88 13.04
C ALA A 19 5.81 5.97 12.13
N CYS A 20 6.42 6.15 10.96
CA CYS A 20 5.99 7.13 9.97
C CYS A 20 4.98 6.56 8.97
N SER A 21 3.85 7.21 8.80
CA SER A 21 2.93 6.94 7.71
C SER A 21 2.65 8.21 6.91
N VAL A 22 3.02 8.17 5.62
CA VAL A 22 2.49 9.00 4.51
C VAL A 22 3.03 10.42 4.31
N LEU A 23 3.64 10.57 3.15
CA LEU A 23 3.70 11.83 2.40
C LEU A 23 3.21 11.61 0.95
N PRO A 24 2.75 12.67 0.24
CA PRO A 24 2.05 12.53 -1.03
C PRO A 24 2.94 12.02 -2.16
N MET A 25 2.32 11.25 -3.07
CA MET A 25 2.91 10.74 -4.30
C MET A 25 3.60 11.85 -5.11
N SER A 26 4.90 11.73 -5.36
CA SER A 26 5.51 12.35 -6.51
C SER A 26 5.51 11.35 -7.66
N LEU A 27 5.07 11.80 -8.83
CA LEU A 27 4.92 10.99 -10.06
C LEU A 27 6.26 10.68 -10.76
N TYR A 28 7.38 10.99 -10.15
CA TYR A 28 8.70 10.68 -10.69
C TYR A 28 9.35 9.60 -9.83
N VAL A 29 9.44 8.41 -10.40
CA VAL A 29 10.28 7.33 -9.89
C VAL A 29 11.73 7.69 -10.18
N THR A 30 12.33 8.49 -9.32
CA THR A 30 13.76 8.37 -9.10
C THR A 30 13.95 7.20 -8.15
N PRO A 31 14.84 6.25 -8.42
CA PRO A 31 15.15 5.17 -7.50
C PRO A 31 15.90 5.73 -6.27
N THR A 32 15.18 6.42 -5.39
CA THR A 32 15.74 7.03 -4.17
C THR A 32 15.79 6.06 -3.00
N SER A 33 15.34 4.83 -3.19
CA SER A 33 15.42 3.75 -2.19
C SER A 33 16.28 2.58 -2.66
N LEU A 34 17.30 2.85 -3.43
CA LEU A 34 18.44 1.93 -3.45
C LEU A 34 18.99 1.87 -2.03
N PRO A 35 19.40 0.68 -1.53
CA PRO A 35 20.10 0.56 -0.26
C PRO A 35 21.15 1.66 -0.14
N HIS A 36 21.27 2.30 1.01
CA HIS A 36 22.23 3.39 1.23
C HIS A 36 23.60 3.01 0.64
N GLY A 37 24.06 3.72 -0.39
CA GLY A 37 25.34 3.49 -1.05
C GLY A 37 25.28 3.06 -2.52
N ALA A 38 24.15 2.63 -3.05
CA ALA A 38 24.02 2.43 -4.48
C ALA A 38 23.81 3.79 -5.17
N GLN A 39 24.89 4.38 -5.66
CA GLN A 39 24.82 5.57 -6.52
C GLN A 39 24.00 5.19 -7.77
N LEU A 40 22.99 6.00 -8.10
CA LEU A 40 22.43 6.00 -9.45
C LEU A 40 23.59 6.12 -10.43
N LEU A 41 23.65 5.18 -11.36
CA LEU A 41 24.63 5.23 -12.42
C LEU A 41 24.36 6.52 -13.21
N GLN A 42 25.18 7.55 -12.99
CA GLN A 42 25.11 8.83 -13.70
C GLN A 42 25.59 8.68 -15.16
N ASP A 43 26.36 7.61 -15.41
CA ASP A 43 26.85 7.25 -16.74
C ASP A 43 26.09 6.01 -17.28
N PRO A 44 25.97 5.86 -18.61
CA PRO A 44 25.41 4.66 -19.21
C PRO A 44 26.13 3.43 -18.68
N VAL A 45 25.34 2.45 -18.21
CA VAL A 45 25.87 1.22 -17.59
C VAL A 45 26.83 0.56 -18.57
N ASN A 46 28.06 0.34 -18.14
CA ASN A 46 29.02 -0.42 -18.94
C ASN A 46 28.58 -1.88 -18.97
N LEU A 47 28.04 -2.31 -20.11
CA LEU A 47 27.54 -3.67 -20.31
C LEU A 47 28.66 -4.72 -20.52
N ASN A 48 29.93 -4.26 -20.66
CA ASN A 48 31.04 -5.16 -20.88
C ASN A 48 31.28 -6.12 -19.73
N GLY A 49 31.16 -7.40 -19.98
CA GLY A 49 31.34 -8.46 -18.99
C GLY A 49 30.12 -8.78 -18.12
N MET A 50 28.97 -8.12 -18.33
CA MET A 50 27.73 -8.51 -17.67
C MET A 50 27.14 -9.77 -18.28
N PRO A 51 26.63 -10.70 -17.47
CA PRO A 51 25.81 -11.80 -17.97
C PRO A 51 24.61 -11.24 -18.73
N THR A 52 24.42 -11.70 -19.96
CA THR A 52 23.29 -11.27 -20.80
C THR A 52 22.32 -12.43 -21.01
N GLU A 53 21.04 -12.17 -20.74
CA GLU A 53 19.94 -13.11 -20.93
C GLU A 53 18.94 -12.58 -21.95
N TYR A 54 18.44 -13.47 -22.81
CA TYR A 54 17.49 -13.14 -23.88
C TYR A 54 16.14 -13.75 -23.56
N HIS A 55 15.10 -12.93 -23.57
CA HIS A 55 13.72 -13.35 -23.36
C HIS A 55 12.78 -12.71 -24.39
N ASP A 56 11.63 -13.31 -24.65
CA ASP A 56 10.59 -12.63 -25.43
C ASP A 56 10.01 -11.46 -24.62
N ILE A 57 9.83 -11.66 -23.29
CA ILE A 57 9.19 -10.70 -22.40
C ILE A 57 9.98 -10.56 -21.11
N VAL A 58 10.33 -9.33 -20.74
CA VAL A 58 10.82 -8.98 -19.39
C VAL A 58 9.78 -8.10 -18.71
N CYS A 59 9.36 -8.49 -17.52
CA CYS A 59 8.40 -7.76 -16.71
C CYS A 59 9.03 -7.36 -15.38
N ILE A 60 8.91 -6.09 -14.98
CA ILE A 60 9.33 -5.61 -13.66
C ILE A 60 8.12 -5.48 -12.76
N GLY A 61 8.12 -6.23 -11.64
CA GLY A 61 7.13 -6.22 -10.59
C GLY A 61 6.24 -7.46 -10.56
N ALA A 62 6.24 -8.15 -9.41
CA ALA A 62 5.44 -9.35 -9.12
C ALA A 62 4.17 -9.02 -8.27
N GLY A 63 3.59 -7.84 -8.48
CA GLY A 63 2.29 -7.49 -7.96
C GLY A 63 1.14 -8.07 -8.79
N PHE A 64 -0.10 -7.64 -8.49
CA PHE A 64 -1.30 -8.07 -9.23
C PHE A 64 -1.17 -7.93 -10.76
N SER A 65 -0.52 -6.87 -11.23
CA SER A 65 -0.37 -6.60 -12.67
C SER A 65 0.55 -7.61 -13.36
N GLY A 66 1.76 -7.82 -12.83
CA GLY A 66 2.73 -8.77 -13.42
C GLY A 66 2.22 -10.21 -13.36
N ILE A 67 1.63 -10.62 -12.23
CA ILE A 67 1.03 -11.94 -12.05
C ILE A 67 -0.17 -12.13 -13.00
N SER A 68 -1.05 -11.13 -13.11
CA SER A 68 -2.17 -11.18 -14.07
C SER A 68 -1.71 -11.35 -15.51
N MET A 69 -0.65 -10.65 -15.89
CA MET A 69 -0.07 -10.76 -17.23
C MET A 69 0.45 -12.18 -17.48
N ALA A 70 1.25 -12.72 -16.56
CA ALA A 70 1.76 -14.09 -16.67
C ALA A 70 0.65 -15.13 -16.77
N CYS A 71 -0.39 -15.03 -15.90
CA CYS A 71 -1.56 -15.90 -15.96
C CYS A 71 -2.31 -15.83 -17.29
N LYS A 72 -2.51 -14.60 -17.81
CA LYS A 72 -3.22 -14.41 -19.09
C LYS A 72 -2.42 -14.92 -20.28
N LEU A 73 -1.12 -14.73 -20.31
CA LEU A 73 -0.25 -15.29 -21.32
C LEU A 73 -0.28 -16.82 -21.30
N LYS A 74 -0.19 -17.42 -20.10
CA LYS A 74 -0.29 -18.87 -19.93
C LYS A 74 -1.62 -19.44 -20.43
N ARG A 75 -2.73 -18.74 -20.25
CA ARG A 75 -4.04 -19.14 -20.74
C ARG A 75 -4.23 -18.94 -22.23
N ARG A 76 -3.61 -17.90 -22.80
CA ARG A 76 -3.85 -17.47 -24.18
C ARG A 76 -3.05 -18.28 -25.19
N TYR A 77 -1.82 -18.63 -24.83
CA TYR A 77 -0.88 -19.26 -25.73
C TYR A 77 -0.66 -20.73 -25.40
N HIS A 78 -0.75 -21.59 -26.39
CA HIS A 78 -0.50 -23.03 -26.23
C HIS A 78 0.97 -23.29 -25.82
N LYS A 79 1.89 -22.54 -26.44
CA LYS A 79 3.28 -22.41 -26.00
C LYS A 79 3.47 -21.00 -25.47
N MET A 80 3.65 -20.90 -24.17
CA MET A 80 3.85 -19.61 -23.52
C MET A 80 5.13 -18.95 -24.08
N PRO A 81 5.11 -17.63 -24.43
CA PRO A 81 6.33 -16.89 -24.72
C PRO A 81 7.33 -17.00 -23.58
N ASP A 82 8.61 -16.96 -23.91
CA ASP A 82 9.66 -16.96 -22.89
C ASP A 82 9.61 -15.65 -22.12
N MET A 83 9.25 -15.75 -20.83
CA MET A 83 8.99 -14.61 -19.96
C MET A 83 9.72 -14.75 -18.65
N VAL A 84 10.35 -13.66 -18.21
CA VAL A 84 10.86 -13.50 -16.85
C VAL A 84 10.17 -12.33 -16.16
N VAL A 85 9.84 -12.49 -14.89
CA VAL A 85 9.29 -11.45 -14.02
C VAL A 85 10.29 -11.18 -12.91
N LEU A 86 10.73 -9.95 -12.79
CA LEU A 86 11.76 -9.50 -11.85
C LEU A 86 11.10 -8.70 -10.73
N GLU A 87 11.35 -9.09 -9.49
CA GLU A 87 10.73 -8.49 -8.30
C GLU A 87 11.82 -8.12 -7.29
N ARG A 88 11.76 -6.90 -6.77
CA ARG A 88 12.72 -6.41 -5.77
C ARG A 88 12.54 -7.04 -4.39
N LEU A 89 11.31 -7.43 -4.04
CA LEU A 89 11.00 -8.06 -2.76
C LEU A 89 11.34 -9.56 -2.78
N GLY A 90 11.34 -10.18 -1.62
CA GLY A 90 11.61 -11.61 -1.45
C GLY A 90 10.44 -12.52 -1.81
N GLY A 91 9.33 -11.96 -2.28
CA GLY A 91 8.14 -12.73 -2.63
C GLY A 91 7.19 -12.00 -3.57
N PRO A 92 6.22 -12.71 -4.14
CA PRO A 92 5.18 -12.13 -4.97
C PRO A 92 4.15 -11.39 -4.11
N SER A 93 3.19 -10.74 -4.74
CA SER A 93 2.04 -10.01 -4.20
C SER A 93 2.23 -8.50 -4.11
N GLY A 94 3.42 -7.96 -4.40
CA GLY A 94 3.69 -6.53 -4.51
C GLY A 94 3.30 -5.79 -3.23
N THR A 95 2.26 -4.94 -3.27
CA THR A 95 1.76 -4.19 -2.10
C THR A 95 1.50 -5.07 -0.88
N TRP A 96 1.03 -6.30 -1.06
CA TRP A 96 0.68 -7.23 0.03
C TRP A 96 1.87 -8.06 0.53
N GLU A 97 2.98 -8.03 -0.18
CA GLU A 97 4.28 -8.48 0.30
C GLU A 97 5.00 -7.37 1.07
N ALA A 98 4.91 -6.12 0.59
CA ALA A 98 5.57 -4.98 1.22
C ALA A 98 4.89 -4.56 2.53
N ASN A 99 3.55 -4.47 2.55
CA ASN A 99 2.83 -3.92 3.69
C ASN A 99 2.38 -5.03 4.65
N GLN A 100 3.08 -5.18 5.75
CA GLN A 100 2.87 -6.24 6.76
C GLN A 100 2.59 -5.66 8.16
N TYR A 101 2.25 -4.39 8.27
CA TYR A 101 1.92 -3.77 9.55
C TYR A 101 0.66 -4.38 10.18
N PRO A 102 0.53 -4.35 11.53
CA PRO A 102 -0.64 -4.87 12.22
C PRO A 102 -1.95 -4.25 11.73
N GLY A 103 -2.95 -5.07 11.49
CA GLY A 103 -4.25 -4.59 10.98
C GLY A 103 -4.30 -4.31 9.48
N CYS A 104 -3.22 -4.53 8.72
CA CYS A 104 -3.17 -4.28 7.28
C CYS A 104 -4.30 -5.01 6.54
N ALA A 105 -5.12 -4.24 5.82
CA ALA A 105 -6.26 -4.74 5.08
C ALA A 105 -6.50 -3.92 3.80
N CYS A 106 -7.22 -4.50 2.85
CA CYS A 106 -7.66 -3.80 1.66
C CYS A 106 -8.88 -2.92 1.98
N ASP A 107 -8.96 -1.75 1.37
CA ASP A 107 -10.10 -0.83 1.43
C ASP A 107 -11.00 -0.92 0.20
N VAL A 108 -10.77 -1.93 -0.64
CA VAL A 108 -11.63 -2.31 -1.76
C VAL A 108 -12.29 -3.65 -1.44
N PRO A 109 -13.61 -3.80 -1.69
CA PRO A 109 -14.33 -5.04 -1.42
C PRO A 109 -13.69 -6.25 -2.09
N SER A 110 -13.56 -7.34 -1.33
CA SER A 110 -12.88 -8.57 -1.75
C SER A 110 -13.38 -9.16 -3.07
N PRO A 111 -14.70 -9.17 -3.39
CA PRO A 111 -15.15 -9.66 -4.68
C PRO A 111 -14.64 -8.86 -5.86
N LEU A 112 -14.43 -7.54 -5.69
CA LEU A 112 -13.89 -6.69 -6.73
C LEU A 112 -12.36 -6.72 -6.78
N TYR A 113 -11.70 -6.86 -5.64
CA TYR A 113 -10.23 -6.88 -5.55
C TYR A 113 -9.59 -8.20 -5.96
N SER A 114 -10.38 -9.22 -6.26
CA SER A 114 -9.91 -10.48 -6.86
C SER A 114 -9.70 -10.34 -8.38
N LEU A 115 -8.86 -11.20 -8.95
CA LEU A 115 -8.66 -11.28 -10.40
C LEU A 115 -9.97 -11.69 -11.07
N SER A 116 -10.39 -10.96 -12.11
CA SER A 116 -11.67 -11.21 -12.78
C SER A 116 -11.81 -12.62 -13.38
N PHE A 117 -10.70 -13.23 -13.75
CA PHE A 117 -10.63 -14.57 -14.32
C PHE A 117 -10.40 -15.67 -13.26
N ARG A 118 -10.15 -15.31 -12.00
CA ARG A 118 -9.98 -16.21 -10.86
C ARG A 118 -10.55 -15.58 -9.61
N GLN A 119 -11.88 -15.54 -9.54
CA GLN A 119 -12.57 -15.02 -8.37
C GLN A 119 -12.52 -16.03 -7.22
N LYS A 120 -12.48 -15.52 -5.98
CA LYS A 120 -12.53 -16.29 -4.75
C LYS A 120 -13.90 -16.04 -4.09
N SER A 121 -14.61 -17.11 -3.71
CA SER A 121 -15.95 -17.05 -3.12
C SER A 121 -15.94 -17.07 -1.58
N ASP A 122 -14.86 -17.56 -0.99
CA ASP A 122 -14.74 -17.90 0.42
C ASP A 122 -13.86 -16.92 1.20
N TRP A 123 -13.91 -15.62 0.86
CA TRP A 123 -13.24 -14.58 1.62
C TRP A 123 -13.70 -14.55 3.07
N SER A 124 -12.76 -14.28 4.01
CA SER A 124 -13.07 -14.19 5.44
C SER A 124 -13.97 -12.99 5.80
N GLY A 125 -13.99 -11.96 4.95
CA GLY A 125 -14.78 -10.76 5.13
C GLY A 125 -14.93 -9.94 3.87
N PHE A 126 -15.71 -8.87 3.96
CA PHE A 126 -15.95 -7.97 2.83
C PHE A 126 -14.71 -7.17 2.42
N PHE A 127 -13.85 -6.83 3.39
CA PHE A 127 -12.54 -6.24 3.18
C PHE A 127 -11.46 -7.24 3.62
N PRO A 128 -10.71 -7.82 2.69
CA PRO A 128 -9.77 -8.89 3.02
C PRO A 128 -8.52 -8.33 3.69
N ARG A 129 -8.01 -9.05 4.68
CA ARG A 129 -6.75 -8.72 5.33
C ARG A 129 -5.55 -9.14 4.48
N GLN A 130 -4.43 -8.48 4.73
CA GLN A 130 -3.18 -8.71 4.00
C GLN A 130 -2.77 -10.19 3.90
N PRO A 131 -2.76 -11.00 4.98
CA PRO A 131 -2.34 -12.40 4.87
C PRO A 131 -3.22 -13.23 3.93
N GLU A 132 -4.53 -12.94 3.92
CA GLU A 132 -5.46 -13.64 3.04
C GLU A 132 -5.27 -13.25 1.56
N LEU A 133 -5.00 -11.97 1.29
CA LEU A 133 -4.67 -11.50 -0.06
C LEU A 133 -3.36 -12.10 -0.58
N ARG A 134 -2.35 -12.14 0.28
CA ARG A 134 -1.08 -12.77 -0.04
C ARG A 134 -1.26 -14.27 -0.36
N ALA A 135 -1.98 -14.98 0.49
CA ALA A 135 -2.30 -16.40 0.27
C ALA A 135 -3.08 -16.63 -1.04
N TYR A 136 -4.07 -15.78 -1.34
CA TYR A 136 -4.82 -15.83 -2.59
C TYR A 136 -3.90 -15.70 -3.81
N ILE A 137 -2.95 -14.78 -3.81
CA ILE A 137 -2.01 -14.60 -4.92
C ILE A 137 -1.09 -15.81 -5.07
N HIS A 138 -0.55 -16.33 -3.98
CA HIS A 138 0.26 -17.56 -4.02
C HIS A 138 -0.54 -18.74 -4.60
N GLN A 139 -1.79 -18.89 -4.19
CA GLN A 139 -2.68 -19.92 -4.73
C GLN A 139 -2.89 -19.75 -6.24
N VAL A 140 -3.13 -18.51 -6.71
CA VAL A 140 -3.27 -18.23 -8.14
C VAL A 140 -2.00 -18.61 -8.90
N MET A 141 -0.84 -18.24 -8.41
CA MET A 141 0.43 -18.56 -9.07
C MET A 141 0.65 -20.08 -9.19
N ALA A 142 0.37 -20.83 -8.13
CA ALA A 142 0.48 -22.28 -8.12
C ALA A 142 -0.52 -22.95 -9.08
N GLU A 143 -1.80 -22.51 -9.07
CA GLU A 143 -2.83 -23.02 -9.97
C GLU A 143 -2.50 -22.83 -11.46
N TYR A 144 -1.83 -21.72 -11.80
CA TYR A 144 -1.40 -21.44 -13.18
C TYR A 144 -0.02 -22.00 -13.50
N GLY A 145 0.73 -22.50 -12.51
CA GLY A 145 2.08 -23.05 -12.69
C GLY A 145 3.07 -22.03 -13.25
N ILE A 146 3.00 -20.79 -12.76
CA ILE A 146 3.83 -19.67 -13.25
C ILE A 146 4.98 -19.30 -12.32
N GLU A 147 5.14 -19.95 -11.20
CA GLU A 147 6.10 -19.59 -10.13
C GLU A 147 7.54 -19.52 -10.64
N LYS A 148 7.91 -20.40 -11.57
CA LYS A 148 9.27 -20.47 -12.15
C LYS A 148 9.64 -19.26 -13.01
N LEU A 149 8.68 -18.41 -13.38
CA LEU A 149 8.93 -17.19 -14.16
C LEU A 149 9.48 -16.06 -13.31
N PHE A 150 9.40 -16.16 -11.99
CA PHE A 150 9.67 -15.07 -11.06
C PHE A 150 11.08 -15.18 -10.48
N ARG A 151 11.79 -14.06 -10.50
CA ARG A 151 13.08 -13.87 -9.81
C ARG A 151 12.93 -12.74 -8.81
N TYR A 152 13.20 -13.07 -7.56
CA TYR A 152 13.07 -12.15 -6.43
C TYR A 152 14.39 -11.45 -6.13
N TYR A 153 14.35 -10.47 -5.23
CA TYR A 153 15.50 -9.65 -4.83
C TYR A 153 16.19 -8.97 -6.01
N THR A 154 15.47 -8.73 -7.10
CA THR A 154 16.02 -8.19 -8.36
C THR A 154 15.35 -6.88 -8.72
N VAL A 155 16.14 -5.80 -8.72
CA VAL A 155 15.72 -4.43 -9.01
C VAL A 155 16.06 -4.08 -10.45
N GLY A 156 15.10 -3.52 -11.19
CA GLY A 156 15.36 -2.90 -12.48
C GLY A 156 16.02 -1.53 -12.28
N LEU A 157 17.20 -1.32 -12.87
CA LEU A 157 17.95 -0.08 -12.76
C LEU A 157 17.72 0.82 -13.97
N GLU A 158 17.76 0.24 -15.16
CA GLU A 158 17.60 0.97 -16.42
C GLU A 158 16.84 0.10 -17.42
N ALA A 159 16.00 0.72 -18.25
CA ALA A 159 15.40 0.08 -19.41
C ALA A 159 15.47 1.04 -20.61
N ARG A 160 16.13 0.63 -21.68
CA ARG A 160 16.32 1.40 -22.90
C ARG A 160 15.86 0.63 -24.11
N TYR A 161 15.10 1.28 -24.97
CA TYR A 161 14.71 0.75 -26.28
C TYR A 161 15.77 1.11 -27.32
N ASP A 162 16.23 0.11 -28.03
CA ASP A 162 17.11 0.26 -29.18
C ASP A 162 16.27 0.24 -30.47
N ALA A 163 16.24 1.37 -31.16
CA ALA A 163 15.43 1.54 -32.35
C ALA A 163 16.03 0.80 -33.59
N ASP A 164 17.32 0.53 -33.60
CA ASP A 164 17.99 -0.15 -34.73
C ASP A 164 17.74 -1.66 -34.67
N THR A 165 17.78 -2.26 -33.50
CA THR A 165 17.52 -3.69 -33.27
C THR A 165 16.06 -4.01 -32.93
N HIS A 166 15.25 -3.01 -32.62
CA HIS A 166 13.89 -3.15 -32.10
C HIS A 166 13.79 -3.99 -30.81
N LEU A 167 14.80 -3.91 -29.96
CA LEU A 167 14.87 -4.64 -28.69
C LEU A 167 14.95 -3.69 -27.50
N TRP A 168 14.48 -4.18 -26.38
CA TRP A 168 14.68 -3.54 -25.08
C TRP A 168 15.91 -4.12 -24.40
N HIS A 169 16.72 -3.23 -23.85
CA HIS A 169 17.87 -3.54 -23.00
C HIS A 169 17.54 -3.13 -21.58
N VAL A 170 17.50 -4.09 -20.66
CA VAL A 170 17.12 -3.87 -19.26
C VAL A 170 18.27 -4.30 -18.36
N VAL A 171 18.74 -3.38 -17.55
CA VAL A 171 19.82 -3.64 -16.58
C VAL A 171 19.21 -3.79 -15.19
N THR A 172 19.67 -4.78 -14.48
CA THR A 172 19.16 -5.10 -13.14
C THR A 172 20.28 -5.36 -12.15
N ALA A 173 19.97 -5.20 -10.86
CA ALA A 173 20.80 -5.61 -9.74
C ALA A 173 20.05 -6.64 -8.90
N THR A 174 20.69 -7.78 -8.63
CA THR A 174 20.19 -8.79 -7.70
C THR A 174 20.90 -8.62 -6.36
N TYR A 175 20.14 -8.65 -5.27
CA TYR A 175 20.61 -8.41 -3.91
C TYR A 175 20.69 -9.72 -3.11
N ASP A 176 21.55 -9.74 -2.11
CA ASP A 176 21.62 -10.82 -1.16
C ASP A 176 20.34 -10.84 -0.30
N PRO A 177 19.58 -11.95 -0.26
CA PRO A 177 18.40 -12.08 0.58
C PRO A 177 18.66 -11.86 2.09
N GLN A 178 19.89 -12.16 2.57
CA GLN A 178 20.28 -12.00 3.97
C GLN A 178 20.83 -10.60 4.26
N ASN A 179 21.34 -9.92 3.24
CA ASN A 179 21.86 -8.56 3.34
C ASN A 179 21.43 -7.73 2.13
N PRO A 180 20.22 -7.12 2.17
CA PRO A 180 19.68 -6.36 1.04
C PRO A 180 20.48 -5.13 0.61
N GLN A 181 21.56 -4.79 1.31
CA GLN A 181 22.49 -3.72 0.91
C GLN A 181 23.60 -4.21 0.00
N VAL A 182 23.77 -5.53 -0.14
CA VAL A 182 24.82 -6.13 -0.95
C VAL A 182 24.25 -6.57 -2.30
N VAL A 183 24.76 -5.98 -3.37
CA VAL A 183 24.50 -6.44 -4.75
C VAL A 183 25.36 -7.66 -5.00
N THR A 184 24.73 -8.78 -5.33
CA THR A 184 25.40 -10.04 -5.65
C THR A 184 25.70 -10.16 -7.13
N GLN A 185 24.84 -9.56 -7.99
CA GLN A 185 25.00 -9.68 -9.43
C GLN A 185 24.31 -8.53 -10.17
N TYR A 186 24.93 -8.03 -11.21
CA TYR A 186 24.28 -7.23 -12.26
C TYR A 186 23.99 -8.14 -13.45
N THR A 187 22.80 -7.99 -14.05
CA THR A 187 22.38 -8.77 -15.22
C THR A 187 21.78 -7.86 -16.28
N HIS A 188 22.18 -8.07 -17.52
CA HIS A 188 21.62 -7.41 -18.70
C HIS A 188 20.60 -8.33 -19.36
N TYR A 189 19.35 -7.89 -19.45
CA TYR A 189 18.28 -8.58 -20.16
C TYR A 189 18.02 -7.91 -21.50
N VAL A 190 17.86 -8.72 -22.54
CA VAL A 190 17.45 -8.27 -23.87
C VAL A 190 16.11 -8.89 -24.20
N CYS A 191 15.12 -8.09 -24.58
CA CYS A 191 13.79 -8.61 -24.85
C CYS A 191 13.05 -7.84 -25.96
N LYS A 192 12.05 -8.50 -26.55
CA LYS A 192 11.16 -7.90 -27.56
C LYS A 192 10.10 -7.01 -26.92
N LEU A 193 9.61 -7.39 -25.74
CA LEU A 193 8.58 -6.67 -25.00
C LEU A 193 9.02 -6.43 -23.57
N PHE A 194 9.06 -5.16 -23.18
CA PHE A 194 9.30 -4.75 -21.80
C PHE A 194 7.97 -4.33 -21.15
N ILE A 195 7.69 -4.88 -19.96
CA ILE A 195 6.47 -4.58 -19.19
C ILE A 195 6.87 -3.97 -17.86
N GLN A 196 6.42 -2.75 -17.62
CA GLN A 196 6.58 -2.08 -16.34
C GLN A 196 5.33 -2.28 -15.48
N ALA A 197 5.42 -3.12 -14.45
CA ALA A 197 4.34 -3.46 -13.53
C ALA A 197 4.68 -3.11 -12.07
N VAL A 198 5.47 -2.05 -11.87
CA VAL A 198 6.07 -1.65 -10.59
C VAL A 198 5.07 -1.12 -9.55
N GLY A 199 3.82 -0.82 -9.95
CA GLY A 199 2.82 -0.19 -9.07
C GLY A 199 3.12 1.29 -8.81
N GLY A 200 2.18 1.96 -8.14
CA GLY A 200 2.30 3.40 -7.83
C GLY A 200 2.54 3.70 -6.35
N LEU A 201 2.58 2.69 -5.48
CA LEU A 201 2.70 2.82 -4.02
C LEU A 201 3.78 1.89 -3.46
N SER A 202 4.84 1.66 -4.24
CA SER A 202 5.85 0.66 -3.91
C SER A 202 7.04 1.21 -3.11
N GLU A 203 7.28 2.53 -3.20
CA GLU A 203 8.41 3.17 -2.54
C GLU A 203 7.93 4.02 -1.37
N PRO A 204 8.37 3.74 -0.13
CA PRO A 204 8.14 4.62 1.01
C PRO A 204 9.00 5.88 0.88
N ASN A 205 8.44 7.03 1.27
CA ASN A 205 9.24 8.23 1.41
C ASN A 205 10.14 8.12 2.64
N HIS A 206 11.31 8.75 2.58
CA HIS A 206 12.17 8.90 3.74
C HIS A 206 11.53 9.82 4.79
N CYS A 207 11.95 9.65 6.03
CA CYS A 207 11.61 10.60 7.09
C CYS A 207 12.33 11.92 6.79
N ASP A 208 11.57 13.00 6.65
CA ASP A 208 12.07 14.37 6.40
C ASP A 208 11.91 15.31 7.60
N ILE A 209 11.64 14.73 8.78
CA ILE A 209 11.48 15.47 10.01
C ILE A 209 12.86 15.97 10.47
N PRO A 210 13.05 17.29 10.65
CA PRO A 210 14.33 17.82 11.13
C PRO A 210 14.75 17.19 12.47
N GLY A 211 15.98 16.68 12.54
CA GLY A 211 16.54 16.04 13.73
C GLY A 211 16.12 14.59 13.93
N HIS A 212 15.48 13.95 12.95
CA HIS A 212 15.16 12.53 13.06
C HIS A 212 16.42 11.65 13.20
N GLU A 213 17.56 12.11 12.70
CA GLU A 213 18.86 11.43 12.81
C GLU A 213 19.39 11.39 14.24
N ASP A 214 18.94 12.30 15.10
CA ASP A 214 19.34 12.36 16.52
C ASP A 214 18.50 11.39 17.39
N PHE A 215 17.42 10.86 16.84
CA PHE A 215 16.56 9.94 17.57
C PHE A 215 17.24 8.59 17.78
N GLN A 216 17.30 8.15 19.05
CA GLN A 216 18.04 6.96 19.43
C GLN A 216 17.20 5.66 19.37
N GLY A 217 15.90 5.79 19.17
CA GLY A 217 15.00 4.66 19.04
C GLY A 217 14.85 4.17 17.59
N PRO A 218 14.15 3.06 17.36
CA PRO A 218 13.85 2.58 16.02
C PRO A 218 12.92 3.54 15.25
N ILE A 219 13.28 3.87 14.01
CA ILE A 219 12.46 4.64 13.07
C ILE A 219 12.21 3.78 11.84
N PHE A 220 10.96 3.57 11.49
CA PHE A 220 10.61 2.84 10.27
C PHE A 220 9.29 3.34 9.66
N HIS A 221 9.18 3.15 8.36
CA HIS A 221 7.95 3.45 7.63
C HIS A 221 6.99 2.27 7.69
N SER A 222 5.67 2.53 7.73
CA SER A 222 4.65 1.46 7.77
C SER A 222 4.75 0.45 6.61
N ALA A 223 5.22 0.87 5.43
CA ALA A 223 5.45 -0.02 4.29
C ALA A 223 6.72 -0.89 4.43
N CYS A 224 7.56 -0.62 5.44
CA CYS A 224 8.75 -1.40 5.80
C CYS A 224 8.66 -1.75 7.28
N TRP A 225 7.56 -2.37 7.70
CA TRP A 225 7.31 -2.67 9.10
C TRP A 225 8.38 -3.59 9.68
N ASP A 226 9.02 -3.14 10.74
CA ASP A 226 10.05 -3.92 11.42
C ASP A 226 9.43 -4.76 12.53
N HIS A 227 9.26 -6.05 12.25
CA HIS A 227 8.72 -7.02 13.19
C HIS A 227 9.68 -7.40 14.32
N SER A 228 10.96 -7.00 14.24
CA SER A 228 11.92 -7.25 15.32
C SER A 228 11.76 -6.27 16.48
N VAL A 229 11.09 -5.14 16.26
CA VAL A 229 10.86 -4.11 17.27
C VAL A 229 9.66 -4.50 18.14
N ASP A 230 9.93 -4.78 19.41
CA ASP A 230 8.89 -5.00 20.41
C ASP A 230 8.29 -3.65 20.85
N LEU A 231 7.00 -3.45 20.57
CA LEU A 231 6.26 -2.24 20.94
C LEU A 231 5.65 -2.31 22.35
N LYS A 232 5.70 -3.46 22.99
CA LYS A 232 5.10 -3.67 24.32
C LYS A 232 5.73 -2.76 25.36
N ASN A 233 4.87 -2.03 26.06
CA ASN A 233 5.25 -1.07 27.09
C ASN A 233 6.15 0.10 26.59
N LYS A 234 6.21 0.36 25.28
CA LYS A 234 6.93 1.49 24.70
C LYS A 234 6.03 2.70 24.50
N HIS A 235 6.66 3.89 24.48
CA HIS A 235 6.04 5.08 23.96
C HIS A 235 6.25 5.09 22.43
N VAL A 236 5.18 5.12 21.68
CA VAL A 236 5.20 5.06 20.21
C VAL A 236 4.74 6.39 19.65
N ILE A 237 5.55 6.97 18.78
CA ILE A 237 5.19 8.17 18.04
C ILE A 237 4.79 7.75 16.63
N VAL A 238 3.61 8.18 16.20
CA VAL A 238 3.09 7.93 14.87
C VAL A 238 2.96 9.24 14.12
N VAL A 239 3.61 9.36 12.97
CA VAL A 239 3.49 10.54 12.11
C VAL A 239 2.59 10.25 10.93
N GLY A 240 1.44 10.92 10.91
CA GLY A 240 0.43 10.78 9.86
C GLY A 240 -0.84 10.06 10.29
N ASN A 241 -1.90 10.25 9.50
CA ASN A 241 -3.25 9.76 9.78
C ASN A 241 -3.96 9.24 8.51
N GLY A 242 -3.19 8.78 7.52
CA GLY A 242 -3.72 8.17 6.31
C GLY A 242 -4.24 6.75 6.53
N CYS A 243 -4.66 6.07 5.44
CA CYS A 243 -5.27 4.73 5.49
C CYS A 243 -4.42 3.69 6.24
N SER A 244 -3.09 3.75 6.17
CA SER A 244 -2.24 2.82 6.92
C SER A 244 -2.29 3.08 8.42
N ALA A 245 -2.17 4.36 8.82
CA ALA A 245 -2.21 4.73 10.23
C ALA A 245 -3.56 4.36 10.88
N THR A 246 -4.68 4.58 10.20
CA THR A 246 -5.99 4.18 10.72
C THR A 246 -6.15 2.68 10.92
N GLN A 247 -5.33 1.88 10.25
CA GLN A 247 -5.33 0.42 10.43
C GLN A 247 -4.40 -0.03 11.55
N PHE A 248 -3.16 0.50 11.63
CA PHE A 248 -2.20 -0.01 12.62
C PHE A 248 -2.26 0.71 13.98
N VAL A 249 -2.65 1.99 14.07
CA VAL A 249 -2.73 2.72 15.35
C VAL A 249 -3.60 2.01 16.38
N PRO A 250 -4.82 1.53 16.05
CA PRO A 250 -5.63 0.77 16.98
C PRO A 250 -4.94 -0.50 17.50
N GLU A 251 -4.19 -1.18 16.65
CA GLU A 251 -3.48 -2.41 17.02
C GLU A 251 -2.26 -2.10 17.90
N VAL A 252 -1.46 -1.11 17.53
CA VAL A 252 -0.31 -0.64 18.33
C VAL A 252 -0.76 -0.16 19.72
N ALA A 253 -1.87 0.58 19.81
CA ALA A 253 -2.39 1.08 21.08
C ALA A 253 -2.89 -0.02 22.04
N LYS A 254 -3.02 -1.28 21.57
CA LYS A 254 -3.34 -2.41 22.47
C LYS A 254 -2.13 -2.87 23.28
N GLU A 255 -0.93 -2.68 22.75
CA GLU A 255 0.31 -3.23 23.29
C GLU A 255 1.24 -2.15 23.84
N ALA A 256 1.27 -0.98 23.20
CA ALA A 256 2.10 0.14 23.60
C ALA A 256 1.67 0.72 24.96
N LYS A 257 2.66 1.20 25.71
CA LYS A 257 2.38 1.96 26.94
C LYS A 257 1.62 3.25 26.64
N HIS A 258 2.03 3.95 25.58
CA HIS A 258 1.38 5.16 25.12
C HIS A 258 1.65 5.38 23.63
N VAL A 259 0.67 5.91 22.92
CA VAL A 259 0.79 6.29 21.50
C VAL A 259 0.48 7.77 21.35
N THR A 260 1.40 8.52 20.78
CA THR A 260 1.19 9.92 20.37
C THR A 260 1.15 9.99 18.86
N GLN A 261 -0.01 10.31 18.30
CA GLN A 261 -0.18 10.41 16.85
C GLN A 261 -0.20 11.86 16.39
N PHE A 262 0.74 12.24 15.52
CA PHE A 262 0.81 13.55 14.91
C PHE A 262 -0.02 13.59 13.62
N VAL A 263 -1.02 14.51 13.60
CA VAL A 263 -1.99 14.65 12.52
C VAL A 263 -1.79 16.00 11.83
N ARG A 264 -1.13 16.01 10.66
CA ARG A 264 -0.87 17.24 9.91
C ARG A 264 -2.09 17.75 9.15
N SER A 265 -2.89 16.84 8.60
CA SER A 265 -4.02 17.19 7.75
C SER A 265 -5.23 16.32 8.03
N LYS A 266 -6.41 16.91 7.90
CA LYS A 266 -7.67 16.20 8.11
C LYS A 266 -8.03 15.30 6.96
N HIS A 267 -8.83 14.28 7.24
CA HIS A 267 -9.40 13.36 6.27
C HIS A 267 -10.91 13.23 6.45
N TRP A 268 -11.60 12.77 5.42
CA TRP A 268 -12.97 12.33 5.52
C TRP A 268 -12.98 10.84 5.94
N TYR A 269 -13.27 10.61 7.23
CA TYR A 269 -13.40 9.26 7.79
C TYR A 269 -14.82 8.78 7.62
N GLY A 270 -15.03 7.84 6.69
CA GLY A 270 -16.34 7.24 6.44
C GLY A 270 -16.48 5.88 7.10
N PRO A 271 -17.72 5.45 7.43
CA PRO A 271 -17.95 4.12 7.95
C PRO A 271 -17.51 3.06 6.94
N SER A 272 -16.83 2.03 7.42
CA SER A 272 -16.52 0.84 6.63
C SER A 272 -17.73 -0.09 6.67
N PRO A 273 -18.35 -0.40 5.52
CA PRO A 273 -19.47 -1.34 5.53
C PRO A 273 -18.99 -2.73 5.97
N ASP A 274 -19.62 -3.26 7.00
CA ASP A 274 -19.39 -4.62 7.48
C ASP A 274 -20.67 -5.44 7.32
N PHE A 275 -20.67 -6.33 6.35
CA PHE A 275 -21.80 -7.18 6.05
C PHE A 275 -21.65 -8.53 6.76
N GLU A 276 -22.23 -8.66 7.94
CA GLU A 276 -22.17 -9.89 8.74
C GLU A 276 -22.62 -11.16 7.97
N PHE A 277 -23.58 -11.03 7.03
CA PHE A 277 -23.99 -12.18 6.23
C PHE A 277 -22.86 -12.68 5.30
N ALA A 278 -21.95 -11.78 4.86
CA ALA A 278 -20.82 -12.16 4.00
C ALA A 278 -19.81 -13.07 4.72
N LYS A 279 -19.84 -13.08 6.05
CA LYS A 279 -18.98 -13.92 6.91
C LYS A 279 -19.61 -15.30 7.16
N LYS A 280 -20.86 -15.54 6.77
CA LYS A 280 -21.59 -16.78 7.05
C LYS A 280 -21.26 -17.88 6.04
N ASP A 281 -21.12 -19.10 6.53
CA ASP A 281 -20.75 -20.25 5.69
C ASP A 281 -21.78 -20.56 4.60
N TRP A 282 -23.08 -20.41 4.90
CA TRP A 282 -24.13 -20.59 3.91
C TRP A 282 -23.99 -19.65 2.72
N TYR A 283 -23.57 -18.38 2.97
CA TYR A 283 -23.40 -17.39 1.92
C TYR A 283 -22.18 -17.73 1.04
N ARG A 284 -21.04 -18.10 1.65
CA ARG A 284 -19.85 -18.56 0.94
C ARG A 284 -20.12 -19.81 0.12
N TRP A 285 -20.86 -20.77 0.71
CA TRP A 285 -21.32 -21.96 0.01
C TRP A 285 -22.18 -21.61 -1.21
N LEU A 286 -23.12 -20.67 -1.08
CA LEU A 286 -23.97 -20.22 -2.17
C LEU A 286 -23.15 -19.62 -3.32
N LEU A 287 -22.20 -18.73 -3.01
CA LEU A 287 -21.31 -18.13 -4.00
C LEU A 287 -20.41 -19.17 -4.68
N THR A 288 -19.98 -20.19 -3.95
CA THR A 288 -19.15 -21.27 -4.50
C THR A 288 -19.95 -22.17 -5.44
N LYS A 289 -21.21 -22.49 -5.12
CA LYS A 289 -22.05 -23.36 -5.91
C LYS A 289 -22.65 -22.67 -7.14
N PHE A 290 -22.86 -21.37 -7.06
CA PHE A 290 -23.51 -20.59 -8.12
C PHE A 290 -22.62 -19.43 -8.59
N PRO A 291 -21.66 -19.68 -9.51
CA PRO A 291 -20.73 -18.66 -10.01
C PRO A 291 -21.40 -17.41 -10.57
N ILE A 292 -22.63 -17.54 -11.07
CA ILE A 292 -23.40 -16.38 -11.55
C ILE A 292 -23.67 -15.37 -10.43
N LEU A 293 -23.89 -15.83 -9.19
CA LEU A 293 -24.09 -14.95 -8.04
C LEU A 293 -22.80 -14.18 -7.68
N LEU A 294 -21.66 -14.86 -7.78
CA LEU A 294 -20.37 -14.24 -7.57
C LEU A 294 -20.09 -13.14 -8.61
N TRP A 295 -20.42 -13.40 -9.86
CA TRP A 295 -20.34 -12.41 -10.94
C TRP A 295 -21.30 -11.22 -10.71
N SER A 296 -22.55 -11.52 -10.34
CA SER A 296 -23.56 -10.50 -10.06
C SER A 296 -23.15 -9.62 -8.87
N GLN A 297 -22.66 -10.23 -7.80
CA GLN A 297 -22.12 -9.49 -6.63
C GLN A 297 -21.00 -8.53 -7.04
N ARG A 298 -20.02 -9.04 -7.81
CA ARG A 298 -18.93 -8.24 -8.32
C ARG A 298 -19.44 -7.07 -9.16
N PHE A 299 -20.38 -7.30 -10.05
CA PHE A 299 -20.97 -6.27 -10.90
C PHE A 299 -21.71 -5.21 -10.09
N LEU A 300 -22.51 -5.61 -9.10
CA LEU A 300 -23.23 -4.67 -8.22
C LEU A 300 -22.26 -3.81 -7.40
N ILE A 301 -21.21 -4.41 -6.85
CA ILE A 301 -20.19 -3.66 -6.12
C ILE A 301 -19.48 -2.66 -7.05
N TRP A 302 -19.12 -3.10 -8.26
CA TRP A 302 -18.53 -2.22 -9.26
C TRP A 302 -19.45 -1.04 -9.59
N LEU A 303 -20.74 -1.28 -9.81
CA LEU A 303 -21.73 -0.24 -10.12
C LEU A 303 -21.84 0.79 -8.99
N VAL A 304 -21.83 0.34 -7.73
CA VAL A 304 -21.85 1.21 -6.55
C VAL A 304 -20.56 2.06 -6.50
N LEU A 305 -19.40 1.46 -6.68
CA LEU A 305 -18.13 2.19 -6.65
C LEU A 305 -18.01 3.17 -7.82
N GLU A 306 -18.50 2.77 -9.01
CA GLU A 306 -18.52 3.64 -10.19
C GLU A 306 -19.43 4.86 -9.98
N SER A 307 -20.56 4.67 -9.32
CA SER A 307 -21.44 5.80 -8.97
C SER A 307 -20.75 6.83 -8.07
N HIS A 308 -19.86 6.37 -7.19
CA HIS A 308 -19.05 7.26 -6.34
C HIS A 308 -18.01 8.09 -7.12
N PHE A 309 -17.62 7.65 -8.33
CA PHE A 309 -16.71 8.42 -9.18
C PHE A 309 -17.31 9.79 -9.58
N SER A 310 -18.64 9.87 -9.59
CA SER A 310 -19.35 11.14 -9.82
C SER A 310 -18.91 12.26 -8.85
N MET A 311 -18.48 11.91 -7.63
CA MET A 311 -17.97 12.88 -6.66
C MET A 311 -16.71 13.62 -7.15
N ALA A 312 -15.95 13.04 -8.10
CA ALA A 312 -14.80 13.70 -8.71
C ALA A 312 -15.20 14.73 -9.78
N THR A 313 -16.47 14.74 -10.19
CA THR A 313 -16.98 15.66 -11.24
C THR A 313 -17.55 16.94 -10.67
N ASN A 314 -17.53 18.04 -11.46
CA ASN A 314 -18.13 19.31 -11.06
C ASN A 314 -19.60 19.46 -11.50
N THR A 315 -20.31 18.33 -11.67
CA THR A 315 -21.75 18.31 -11.99
C THR A 315 -22.59 18.58 -10.74
N TRP A 316 -23.87 18.92 -10.93
CA TRP A 316 -24.81 19.07 -9.81
C TRP A 316 -24.95 17.79 -8.99
N TYR A 317 -24.99 16.64 -9.69
CA TYR A 317 -25.06 15.32 -9.05
C TYR A 317 -23.79 15.00 -8.25
N GLY A 318 -22.60 15.28 -8.81
CA GLY A 318 -21.34 15.11 -8.10
C GLY A 318 -21.25 15.99 -6.85
N LYS A 319 -21.73 17.25 -6.91
CA LYS A 319 -21.84 18.13 -5.73
C LYS A 319 -22.80 17.57 -4.67
N LEU A 320 -23.93 17.01 -5.09
CA LEU A 320 -24.90 16.37 -4.18
C LEU A 320 -24.27 15.16 -3.47
N MET A 321 -23.65 14.26 -4.24
CA MET A 321 -22.98 13.08 -3.70
C MET A 321 -21.86 13.42 -2.72
N ARG A 322 -21.04 14.45 -3.01
CA ARG A 322 -20.02 14.95 -2.06
C ARG A 322 -20.65 15.40 -0.75
N ARG A 323 -21.69 16.24 -0.82
CA ARG A 323 -22.38 16.74 0.39
C ARG A 323 -22.96 15.62 1.23
N MET A 324 -23.53 14.59 0.59
CA MET A 324 -24.06 13.43 1.29
C MET A 324 -22.92 12.66 2.00
N TYR A 325 -21.84 12.39 1.30
CA TYR A 325 -20.69 11.70 1.84
C TYR A 325 -20.00 12.50 2.97
N GLU A 326 -19.81 13.80 2.80
CA GLU A 326 -19.25 14.68 3.83
C GLU A 326 -20.12 14.72 5.10
N LYS A 327 -21.46 14.75 4.92
CA LYS A 327 -22.42 14.67 6.04
C LYS A 327 -22.32 13.33 6.78
N GLU A 328 -22.23 12.23 6.05
CA GLU A 328 -22.07 10.89 6.61
C GLU A 328 -20.77 10.76 7.41
N CYS A 329 -19.63 11.17 6.83
CA CYS A 329 -18.34 11.17 7.50
C CYS A 329 -18.33 12.03 8.77
N ARG A 330 -18.93 13.22 8.70
CA ARG A 330 -19.07 14.10 9.86
C ARG A 330 -19.87 13.44 10.99
N ALA A 331 -21.01 12.85 10.64
CA ALA A 331 -21.86 12.15 11.60
C ALA A 331 -21.14 10.92 12.20
N HIS A 332 -20.36 10.19 11.39
CA HIS A 332 -19.56 9.06 11.85
C HIS A 332 -18.54 9.50 12.92
N VAL A 333 -17.75 10.53 12.64
CA VAL A 333 -16.75 11.04 13.60
C VAL A 333 -17.43 11.61 14.85
N GLN A 334 -18.49 12.41 14.69
CA GLN A 334 -19.20 13.00 15.84
C GLN A 334 -19.82 11.94 16.77
N LYS A 335 -20.25 10.82 16.20
CA LYS A 335 -20.83 9.71 16.98
C LYS A 335 -19.79 8.90 17.73
N LEU A 336 -18.60 8.69 17.13
CA LEU A 336 -17.65 7.70 17.61
C LEU A 336 -16.39 8.29 18.24
N ALA A 337 -15.99 9.51 17.89
CA ALA A 337 -14.79 10.14 18.46
C ALA A 337 -15.06 10.85 19.78
N PRO A 338 -14.07 10.94 20.67
CA PRO A 338 -14.11 11.87 21.80
C PRO A 338 -14.35 13.31 21.32
N PRO A 339 -15.24 14.09 21.95
CA PRO A 339 -15.52 15.47 21.53
C PRO A 339 -14.28 16.37 21.44
N LYS A 340 -13.28 16.13 22.28
CA LYS A 340 -12.00 16.88 22.29
C LYS A 340 -11.24 16.82 20.96
N TYR A 341 -11.50 15.81 20.10
CA TYR A 341 -10.83 15.60 18.82
C TYR A 341 -11.66 15.98 17.60
N HIS A 342 -12.91 16.41 17.77
CA HIS A 342 -13.77 16.73 16.61
C HIS A 342 -13.16 17.79 15.70
N ASP A 343 -12.59 18.87 16.27
CA ASP A 343 -11.97 19.94 15.50
C ASP A 343 -10.69 19.52 14.78
N GLN A 344 -10.02 18.48 15.26
CA GLN A 344 -8.79 17.94 14.67
C GLN A 344 -9.09 16.95 13.54
N LEU A 345 -10.21 16.23 13.62
CA LEU A 345 -10.57 15.14 12.70
C LEU A 345 -11.51 15.61 11.59
N ILE A 346 -12.45 16.51 11.88
CA ILE A 346 -13.49 16.90 10.94
C ILE A 346 -12.99 18.10 10.09
N PRO A 347 -12.91 17.96 8.75
CA PRO A 347 -12.61 19.09 7.88
C PRO A 347 -13.67 20.20 7.99
N ARG A 348 -13.23 21.47 8.01
CA ARG A 348 -14.13 22.61 7.91
C ARG A 348 -14.72 22.69 6.51
N SER A 349 -15.80 23.44 6.37
CA SER A 349 -16.37 23.73 5.04
C SER A 349 -15.30 24.38 4.17
N ASN A 350 -15.11 23.83 2.96
CA ASN A 350 -14.11 24.25 1.96
C ASN A 350 -12.63 23.99 2.31
N GLU A 351 -12.32 23.36 3.46
CA GLU A 351 -10.93 22.98 3.80
C GLU A 351 -10.48 21.76 2.98
N LEU A 352 -11.35 20.80 2.79
CA LEU A 352 -11.10 19.59 2.02
C LEU A 352 -12.37 19.14 1.29
N ILE A 353 -12.32 19.16 -0.03
CA ILE A 353 -13.41 18.64 -0.87
C ILE A 353 -13.33 17.11 -0.88
N ALA A 354 -14.44 16.43 -0.63
CA ALA A 354 -14.54 14.99 -0.74
C ALA A 354 -14.16 14.54 -2.16
N ALA A 355 -13.48 13.40 -2.30
CA ALA A 355 -12.87 12.86 -3.51
C ALA A 355 -11.58 13.56 -4.00
N CYS A 356 -11.15 14.69 -3.42
CA CYS A 356 -9.82 15.26 -3.71
C CYS A 356 -8.66 14.49 -3.03
N ARG A 357 -8.99 13.67 -2.05
CA ARG A 357 -8.07 12.72 -1.39
C ARG A 357 -8.70 11.35 -1.31
N ARG A 358 -7.85 10.32 -1.12
CA ARG A 358 -8.33 8.95 -0.87
C ARG A 358 -9.28 8.94 0.32
N ARG A 359 -10.41 8.26 0.16
CA ARG A 359 -11.36 8.03 1.24
C ARG A 359 -10.71 7.13 2.29
N VAL A 360 -10.92 7.45 3.55
CA VAL A 360 -10.49 6.63 4.67
C VAL A 360 -11.72 5.91 5.22
N LEU A 361 -11.75 4.59 5.08
CA LEU A 361 -12.78 3.75 5.68
C LEU A 361 -12.36 3.38 7.09
N ASP A 362 -13.27 3.54 8.04
CA ASP A 362 -12.99 3.33 9.46
C ASP A 362 -14.11 2.60 10.18
N ASN A 363 -13.72 1.63 11.02
CA ASN A 363 -14.59 1.03 12.03
C ASN A 363 -13.87 0.85 13.37
N THR A 364 -12.57 1.10 13.43
CA THR A 364 -11.74 0.78 14.61
C THR A 364 -10.90 1.94 15.09
N TYR A 365 -10.42 2.79 14.18
CA TYR A 365 -9.53 3.90 14.52
C TYR A 365 -10.24 4.98 15.33
N ILE A 366 -11.37 5.51 14.83
CA ILE A 366 -12.12 6.56 15.55
C ILE A 366 -12.55 6.09 16.93
N PRO A 367 -13.13 4.88 17.11
CA PRO A 367 -13.39 4.34 18.44
C PRO A 367 -12.16 4.17 19.31
N SER A 368 -10.98 3.87 18.73
CA SER A 368 -9.75 3.67 19.53
C SER A 368 -9.26 4.94 20.22
N LEU A 369 -9.69 6.13 19.77
CA LEU A 369 -9.32 7.42 20.34
C LEU A 369 -9.90 7.67 21.75
N TRP A 370 -10.79 6.81 22.24
CA TRP A 370 -11.25 6.79 23.62
C TRP A 370 -10.25 6.14 24.59
N ARG A 371 -9.20 5.49 24.07
CA ARG A 371 -8.18 4.89 24.92
C ARG A 371 -7.37 5.97 25.62
N GLU A 372 -7.09 5.76 26.91
CA GLU A 372 -6.30 6.69 27.73
C GLU A 372 -4.84 6.78 27.30
N ASN A 373 -4.36 5.73 26.61
CA ASN A 373 -2.99 5.64 26.13
C ASN A 373 -2.83 6.05 24.65
N LEU A 374 -3.78 6.81 24.08
CA LEU A 374 -3.70 7.29 22.69
C LEU A 374 -4.09 8.76 22.62
N ASP A 375 -3.13 9.60 22.22
CA ASP A 375 -3.36 11.03 22.02
C ASP A 375 -3.10 11.47 20.57
N LEU A 376 -3.93 12.42 20.11
CA LEU A 376 -3.73 13.12 18.84
C LEU A 376 -3.08 14.47 19.08
N GLU A 377 -2.03 14.76 18.32
CA GLU A 377 -1.35 16.04 18.27
C GLU A 377 -1.46 16.66 16.87
N THR A 378 -1.72 17.97 16.84
CA THR A 378 -1.76 18.76 15.60
C THR A 378 -0.64 19.79 15.51
N SER A 379 0.18 19.85 16.56
CA SER A 379 1.38 20.69 16.57
C SER A 379 2.40 20.17 15.53
N GLU A 380 3.18 21.07 14.99
CA GLU A 380 4.28 20.70 14.10
C GLU A 380 5.36 19.97 14.91
N LEU A 381 5.85 18.86 14.37
CA LEU A 381 7.03 18.19 14.90
C LEU A 381 8.24 19.07 14.58
N VAL A 382 8.79 19.68 15.61
CA VAL A 382 10.07 20.40 15.58
C VAL A 382 11.04 19.68 16.50
N ARG A 383 12.32 19.79 16.17
CA ARG A 383 13.43 19.19 16.92
C ARG A 383 13.37 19.46 18.41
#